data_c1c5e2496f22ca51893caea2b88e9013
#
_entry.id   c1c5e2496f22ca51893caea2b88e9013
#
_cell.length_a   1.000
_cell.length_b   1.000
_cell.length_c   1.000
_cell.angle_alpha   90.00
_cell.angle_beta   90.00
_cell.angle_gamma   90.00
#
_symmetry.space_group_name_H-M   'P 1'
#
loop_
_entity.id
_entity.type
_entity.pdbx_description
1 polymer ?
#
loop_
_entity_poly.entity_id
_entity_poly.type
_entity_poly.pdbx_seq_one_letter_code
_entity_poly.pdbx_strand_id
1 'polypeptide(L)'
;MKNIVLLGSTGSIGTQTLDVVRSYKEDLHVVALAAGSSVEKMEQQIREFSPSYAVMWSEEAAKDLKQRVSDLQVQVLTGMDGLLAISVLPEADVVLTAIVGMIGILSLIHISEPTRRSYIS
;
A
#
# COMPACT_ATOMS: atom_id res chain seq x y z
N MET A 1 -10.70 -14.61 -3.24
CA MET A 1 -10.19 -13.23 -3.46
C MET A 1 -8.80 -13.09 -2.84
N LYS A 2 -7.86 -12.54 -3.57
CA LYS A 2 -6.52 -12.32 -3.04
C LYS A 2 -6.38 -10.90 -2.51
N ASN A 3 -5.84 -10.78 -1.33
CA ASN A 3 -5.58 -9.49 -0.70
C ASN A 3 -4.17 -9.00 -1.06
N ILE A 4 -4.09 -7.79 -1.56
CA ILE A 4 -2.87 -7.22 -2.09
C ILE A 4 -2.42 -6.04 -1.25
N VAL A 5 -1.13 -5.99 -0.93
CA VAL A 5 -0.47 -4.82 -0.38
C VAL A 5 0.36 -4.21 -1.50
N LEU A 6 0.11 -2.95 -1.83
CA LEU A 6 0.81 -2.27 -2.92
C LEU A 6 1.68 -1.15 -2.36
N LEU A 7 2.97 -1.28 -2.50
CA LEU A 7 3.95 -0.28 -2.08
C LEU A 7 4.34 0.58 -3.28
N GLY A 8 4.10 1.89 -3.19
CA GLY A 8 4.35 2.80 -4.30
C GLY A 8 3.16 2.98 -5.22
N SER A 9 1.97 3.06 -4.64
CA SER A 9 0.71 3.08 -5.39
C SER A 9 0.52 4.31 -6.27
N THR A 10 1.20 5.40 -5.99
CA THR A 10 1.04 6.66 -6.74
C THR A 10 2.03 6.84 -7.89
N GLY A 11 3.02 5.95 -8.01
CA GLY A 11 3.97 5.98 -9.11
C GLY A 11 3.41 5.36 -10.37
N SER A 12 4.18 5.41 -11.46
CA SER A 12 3.74 4.88 -12.76
C SER A 12 3.38 3.41 -12.71
N ILE A 13 4.26 2.59 -12.12
CA ILE A 13 4.04 1.16 -12.02
C ILE A 13 2.87 0.85 -11.08
N GLY A 14 2.80 1.61 -9.97
CA GLY A 14 1.72 1.44 -9.01
C GLY A 14 0.35 1.73 -9.61
N THR A 15 0.24 2.83 -10.37
CA THR A 15 -1.05 3.17 -11.00
C THR A 15 -1.43 2.15 -12.06
N GLN A 16 -0.46 1.62 -12.81
CA GLN A 16 -0.73 0.54 -13.77
C GLN A 16 -1.21 -0.73 -13.07
N THR A 17 -0.60 -1.04 -11.93
CA THR A 17 -1.02 -2.20 -11.14
C THR A 17 -2.46 -2.03 -10.66
N LEU A 18 -2.83 -0.84 -10.21
CA LEU A 18 -4.19 -0.58 -9.79
C LEU A 18 -5.19 -0.67 -10.95
N ASP A 19 -4.77 -0.32 -12.17
CA ASP A 19 -5.61 -0.52 -13.35
C ASP A 19 -5.92 -2.01 -13.54
N VAL A 20 -4.94 -2.88 -13.35
CA VAL A 20 -5.14 -4.32 -13.42
C VAL A 20 -6.10 -4.79 -12.33
N VAL A 21 -5.91 -4.32 -11.11
CA VAL A 21 -6.80 -4.65 -9.99
C VAL A 21 -8.23 -4.22 -10.30
N ARG A 22 -8.38 -3.04 -10.88
CA ARG A 22 -9.70 -2.52 -11.25
C ARG A 22 -10.40 -3.44 -12.24
N SER A 23 -9.65 -4.05 -13.14
CA SER A 23 -10.20 -5.00 -14.12
C SER A 23 -10.58 -6.33 -13.48
N TYR A 24 -9.99 -6.68 -12.36
CA TYR A 24 -10.22 -7.96 -11.67
C TYR A 24 -10.73 -7.77 -10.24
N LYS A 25 -11.62 -6.82 -10.04
CA LYS A 25 -12.16 -6.48 -8.70
C LYS A 25 -12.75 -7.66 -7.96
N GLU A 26 -13.32 -8.60 -8.66
CA GLU A 26 -13.94 -9.77 -8.03
C GLU A 26 -12.91 -10.75 -7.48
N ASP A 27 -11.71 -10.73 -8.06
CA ASP A 27 -10.65 -11.67 -7.69
C ASP A 27 -9.57 -11.02 -6.83
N LEU A 28 -9.42 -9.71 -6.90
CA LEU A 28 -8.34 -9.00 -6.22
C LEU A 28 -8.89 -7.87 -5.34
N HIS A 29 -8.35 -7.77 -4.13
CA HIS A 29 -8.72 -6.71 -3.19
C HIS A 29 -7.46 -6.07 -2.65
N VAL A 30 -7.40 -4.74 -2.71
CA VAL A 30 -6.27 -4.00 -2.15
C VAL A 30 -6.54 -3.75 -0.68
N VAL A 31 -5.77 -4.40 0.19
CA VAL A 31 -5.93 -4.27 1.63
C VAL A 31 -5.10 -3.11 2.18
N ALA A 32 -4.01 -2.76 1.51
CA ALA A 32 -3.15 -1.66 1.95
C ALA A 32 -2.45 -1.00 0.77
N LEU A 33 -2.26 0.31 0.87
CA LEU A 33 -1.54 1.12 -0.10
C LEU A 33 -0.44 1.89 0.60
N ALA A 34 0.67 2.12 -0.07
CA ALA A 34 1.74 2.94 0.47
C ALA A 34 2.28 3.89 -0.60
N ALA A 35 2.56 5.12 -0.20
CA ALA A 35 3.13 6.14 -1.09
C ALA A 35 4.05 7.07 -0.31
N GLY A 36 4.78 7.93 -1.03
CA GLY A 36 5.68 8.90 -0.41
C GLY A 36 4.92 10.09 0.16
N SER A 37 4.50 11.01 -0.72
CA SER A 37 3.89 12.26 -0.30
C SER A 37 2.72 12.72 -1.17
N SER A 38 2.28 11.90 -2.13
CA SER A 38 1.22 12.28 -3.07
C SER A 38 -0.15 12.11 -2.45
N VAL A 39 -0.54 13.05 -1.60
CA VAL A 39 -1.78 12.96 -0.81
C VAL A 39 -3.03 12.88 -1.67
N GLU A 40 -3.12 13.74 -2.69
CA GLU A 40 -4.33 13.79 -3.54
C GLU A 40 -4.55 12.48 -4.28
N LYS A 41 -3.49 11.93 -4.86
CA LYS A 41 -3.58 10.64 -5.55
C LYS A 41 -3.93 9.52 -4.59
N MET A 42 -3.32 9.53 -3.41
CA MET A 42 -3.59 8.53 -2.39
C MET A 42 -5.04 8.59 -1.93
N GLU A 43 -5.57 9.78 -1.73
CA GLU A 43 -6.97 9.95 -1.36
C GLU A 43 -7.90 9.34 -2.40
N GLN A 44 -7.65 9.62 -3.68
CA GLN A 44 -8.45 9.06 -4.75
C GLN A 44 -8.40 7.55 -4.77
N GLN A 45 -7.22 6.97 -4.57
CA GLN A 45 -7.04 5.53 -4.55
C GLN A 45 -7.76 4.89 -3.35
N ILE A 46 -7.69 5.53 -2.19
CA ILE A 46 -8.38 5.05 -1.00
C ILE A 46 -9.89 5.03 -1.22
N ARG A 47 -10.43 6.09 -1.81
CA ARG A 47 -11.87 6.16 -2.05
C ARG A 47 -12.32 5.15 -3.09
N GLU A 48 -11.47 4.82 -4.05
CA GLU A 48 -11.80 3.87 -5.10
C GLU A 48 -11.69 2.41 -4.64
N PHE A 49 -10.61 2.07 -3.94
CA PHE A 49 -10.30 0.69 -3.59
C PHE A 49 -10.67 0.31 -2.17
N SER A 50 -10.95 1.27 -1.33
CA SER A 50 -11.36 1.06 0.08
C SER A 50 -10.41 0.15 0.85
N PRO A 51 -9.09 0.43 0.85
CA PRO A 51 -8.14 -0.38 1.61
C PRO A 51 -8.37 -0.19 3.11
N SER A 52 -7.93 -1.16 3.90
CA SER A 52 -7.98 -1.05 5.35
C SER A 52 -6.87 -0.18 5.90
N TYR A 53 -5.74 -0.09 5.19
CA TYR A 53 -4.58 0.66 5.64
C TYR A 53 -4.01 1.50 4.50
N ALA A 54 -3.45 2.65 4.85
CA ALA A 54 -2.71 3.50 3.93
C ALA A 54 -1.47 4.03 4.64
N VAL A 55 -0.33 4.00 3.97
CA VAL A 55 0.93 4.46 4.54
C VAL A 55 1.47 5.60 3.71
N MET A 56 1.84 6.69 4.36
CA MET A 56 2.56 7.80 3.74
C MET A 56 3.94 7.87 4.36
N TRP A 57 4.96 7.93 3.54
CA TRP A 57 6.33 8.04 4.03
C TRP A 57 6.57 9.35 4.76
N SER A 58 5.97 10.45 4.25
CA SER A 58 6.05 11.76 4.87
C SER A 58 5.01 11.88 5.98
N GLU A 59 5.43 12.29 7.18
CA GLU A 59 4.52 12.49 8.29
C GLU A 59 3.52 13.61 8.01
N GLU A 60 3.96 14.67 7.36
CA GLU A 60 3.09 15.78 7.00
C GLU A 60 2.01 15.33 6.04
N ALA A 61 2.40 14.54 5.03
CA ALA A 61 1.44 14.00 4.09
C ALA A 61 0.46 13.07 4.78
N ALA A 62 0.91 12.28 5.74
CA ALA A 62 0.03 11.38 6.49
C ALA A 62 -1.00 12.16 7.30
N LYS A 63 -0.60 13.26 7.93
CA LYS A 63 -1.55 14.10 8.68
C LYS A 63 -2.61 14.69 7.77
N ASP A 64 -2.20 15.19 6.61
CA ASP A 64 -3.12 15.76 5.63
C ASP A 64 -4.08 14.68 5.12
N LEU A 65 -3.54 13.51 4.78
CA LEU A 65 -4.35 12.40 4.30
C LEU A 65 -5.37 11.96 5.35
N LYS A 66 -4.96 11.88 6.60
CA LYS A 66 -5.83 11.51 7.70
C LYS A 66 -7.07 12.41 7.78
N GLN A 67 -6.85 13.71 7.61
CA GLN A 67 -7.96 14.66 7.61
C GLN A 67 -8.86 14.49 6.40
N ARG A 68 -8.27 14.26 5.23
CA ARG A 68 -9.02 14.10 3.98
C ARG A 68 -9.90 12.86 3.97
N VAL A 69 -9.46 11.79 4.64
CA VAL A 69 -10.19 10.52 4.65
C VAL A 69 -10.80 10.22 6.02
N SER A 70 -11.02 11.24 6.83
CA SER A 70 -11.59 11.06 8.17
C SER A 70 -13.00 10.50 8.14
N ASP A 71 -13.70 10.61 7.02
CA ASP A 71 -15.02 10.04 6.81
C ASP A 71 -14.97 8.55 6.42
N LEU A 72 -13.79 8.01 6.20
CA LEU A 72 -13.60 6.63 5.79
C LEU A 72 -12.98 5.80 6.92
N GLN A 73 -13.17 4.49 6.83
CA GLN A 73 -12.62 3.56 7.84
C GLN A 73 -11.27 3.02 7.39
N VAL A 74 -10.36 3.93 7.08
CA VAL A 74 -9.00 3.56 6.70
C VAL A 74 -8.04 4.02 7.79
N GLN A 75 -7.09 3.16 8.14
CA GLN A 75 -6.06 3.50 9.12
C GLN A 75 -4.84 4.05 8.39
N VAL A 76 -4.49 5.31 8.67
CA VAL A 76 -3.34 5.97 8.06
C VAL A 76 -2.12 5.81 8.96
N LEU A 77 -1.05 5.26 8.40
CA LEU A 77 0.20 5.02 9.08
C LEU A 77 1.31 5.82 8.42
N THR A 78 2.46 5.93 9.10
CA THR A 78 3.57 6.74 8.59
C THR A 78 4.89 5.99 8.64
N GLY A 79 5.77 6.33 7.70
CA GLY A 79 7.18 5.96 7.72
C GLY A 79 7.46 4.48 7.67
N MET A 80 8.62 4.11 8.19
CA MET A 80 9.09 2.73 8.18
C MET A 80 8.17 1.81 8.98
N ASP A 81 7.71 2.27 10.13
CA ASP A 81 6.83 1.46 10.98
C ASP A 81 5.55 1.11 10.25
N GLY A 82 5.00 2.08 9.51
CA GLY A 82 3.81 1.84 8.70
C GLY A 82 4.06 0.83 7.60
N LEU A 83 5.17 0.96 6.88
CA LEU A 83 5.52 0.01 5.82
C LEU A 83 5.71 -1.39 6.37
N LEU A 84 6.37 -1.53 7.50
CA LEU A 84 6.56 -2.83 8.13
C LEU A 84 5.22 -3.43 8.55
N ALA A 85 4.36 -2.60 9.13
CA ALA A 85 3.06 -3.07 9.59
C ALA A 85 2.23 -3.66 8.45
N ILE A 86 2.14 -2.97 7.30
CA ILE A 86 1.33 -3.49 6.20
C ILE A 86 2.00 -4.63 5.44
N SER A 87 3.32 -4.71 5.49
CA SER A 87 4.05 -5.79 4.81
C SER A 87 3.90 -7.13 5.51
N VAL A 88 3.55 -7.13 6.79
CA VAL A 88 3.40 -8.36 7.56
C VAL A 88 1.95 -8.66 7.94
N LEU A 89 0.99 -8.02 7.28
CA LEU A 89 -0.43 -8.26 7.55
C LEU A 89 -0.77 -9.72 7.29
N PRO A 90 -1.40 -10.41 8.25
CA PRO A 90 -1.73 -11.83 8.05
C PRO A 90 -2.75 -12.06 6.94
N GLU A 91 -3.60 -11.09 6.67
CA GLU A 91 -4.60 -11.21 5.59
C GLU A 91 -4.02 -10.94 4.20
N ALA A 92 -2.80 -10.42 4.09
CA ALA A 92 -2.21 -10.13 2.79
C ALA A 92 -1.67 -11.39 2.12
N ASP A 93 -2.10 -11.65 0.90
CA ASP A 93 -1.64 -12.78 0.10
C ASP A 93 -0.42 -12.42 -0.75
N VAL A 94 -0.37 -11.19 -1.23
CA VAL A 94 0.69 -10.71 -2.12
C VAL A 94 1.14 -9.32 -1.70
N VAL A 95 2.44 -9.10 -1.67
CA VAL A 95 3.01 -7.76 -1.48
C VAL A 95 3.70 -7.36 -2.78
N LEU A 96 3.18 -6.33 -3.42
CA LEU A 96 3.74 -5.80 -4.66
C LEU A 96 4.50 -4.51 -4.35
N THR A 97 5.68 -4.35 -4.91
CA THR A 97 6.45 -3.14 -4.69
C THR A 97 6.75 -2.45 -6.01
N ALA A 98 6.49 -1.14 -6.03
CA ALA A 98 6.82 -0.25 -7.14
C ALA A 98 7.68 0.91 -6.66
N ILE A 99 8.30 0.78 -5.49
CA ILE A 99 9.14 1.82 -4.90
C ILE A 99 10.61 1.45 -5.09
N VAL A 100 11.27 2.13 -6.01
CA VAL A 100 12.68 1.82 -6.31
C VAL A 100 13.59 2.16 -5.13
N GLY A 101 13.40 3.31 -4.51
CA GLY A 101 14.26 3.76 -3.43
C GLY A 101 14.13 2.99 -2.13
N MET A 102 13.19 2.06 -2.05
CA MET A 102 12.90 1.30 -0.83
C MET A 102 13.34 -0.17 -0.91
N ILE A 103 14.06 -0.54 -1.94
CA ILE A 103 14.44 -1.93 -2.17
C ILE A 103 15.20 -2.54 -0.99
N GLY A 104 16.13 -1.80 -0.39
CA GLY A 104 16.87 -2.28 0.76
C GLY A 104 15.98 -2.62 1.95
N ILE A 105 14.98 -1.79 2.22
CA ILE A 105 14.02 -2.01 3.29
C ILE A 105 13.17 -3.24 3.00
N LEU A 106 12.72 -3.36 1.77
CA LEU A 106 11.90 -4.48 1.35
C LEU A 106 12.66 -5.80 1.43
N SER A 107 13.97 -5.78 1.15
CA SER A 107 14.80 -6.96 1.30
C SER A 107 14.87 -7.44 2.75
N LEU A 108 14.93 -6.52 3.71
CA LEU A 108 14.89 -6.88 5.12
C LEU A 108 13.56 -7.50 5.52
N ILE A 109 12.47 -6.92 5.02
CA ILE A 109 11.14 -7.46 5.25
C ILE A 109 11.02 -8.86 4.66
N HIS A 110 11.56 -9.05 3.48
CA HIS A 110 11.53 -10.34 2.80
C HIS A 110 12.27 -11.42 3.60
N ILE A 111 13.39 -11.07 4.19
CA ILE A 111 14.13 -11.98 5.07
C ILE A 111 13.31 -12.35 6.30
N SER A 112 12.57 -11.40 6.85
CA SER A 112 11.76 -11.62 8.05
C SER A 112 10.55 -12.52 7.79
N GLU A 113 10.01 -12.48 6.56
CA GLU A 113 8.80 -13.23 6.19
C GLU A 113 9.05 -14.07 4.95
N PRO A 114 9.94 -15.07 5.02
CA PRO A 114 10.44 -15.72 3.82
C PRO A 114 9.47 -16.67 3.14
N THR A 115 8.41 -17.12 3.78
CA THR A 115 7.66 -18.24 3.28
C THR A 115 6.18 -18.01 3.05
N ARG A 116 5.66 -16.87 3.42
CA ARG A 116 4.21 -16.70 3.39
C ARG A 116 3.66 -15.92 2.21
N ARG A 117 4.48 -15.15 1.56
CA ARG A 117 4.02 -14.22 0.53
C ARG A 117 4.94 -14.20 -0.66
N SER A 118 4.36 -13.88 -1.80
CA SER A 118 5.12 -13.60 -3.01
C SER A 118 5.44 -12.11 -3.06
N TYR A 119 6.69 -11.77 -3.35
CA TYR A 119 7.13 -10.38 -3.50
C TYR A 119 7.43 -10.13 -4.97
N ILE A 120 6.72 -9.16 -5.54
CA ILE A 120 6.84 -8.83 -6.96
C ILE A 120 7.24 -7.36 -7.07
N SER A 121 8.26 -7.06 -7.87
CA SER A 121 8.75 -5.70 -8.08
C SER A 121 8.43 -5.21 -9.46
#